data_cba8dbff40d8f0a7dae6e574281bb5fc
#
_entry.id   cba8dbff40d8f0a7dae6e574281bb5fc
#
_cell.length_a   1.000
_cell.length_b   1.000
_cell.length_c   1.000
_cell.angle_alpha   90.00
_cell.angle_beta   90.00
_cell.angle_gamma   90.00
#
_symmetry.space_group_name_H-M   'P 1'
#
loop_
_entity.id
_entity.type
_entity.pdbx_description
1 polymer ?
#
loop_
_entity_poly.entity_id
_entity_poly.type
_entity_poly.pdbx_seq_one_letter_code
_entity_poly.pdbx_strand_id
1 'polypeptide(L)'
;MAEHEPSAPQFMDLSVPEYAYMFGFLQADGHLQQGVGRKGKLSVEISVRDIEILREFQRLTPYNSTISERTRSTNFAETHTSAIWTLCSLEARTKLNELGLPYGRKSKKVTPPRVEFSRRDYLRGGIDADGSVGHTGHGFPFISLTTASTAVGVYLCRYVRLLTGAERLIKRNARDGIYNISYVKEPAMRLGAELYYPGCLSLERKQRAADSLATWARPAGMKISPKRRWKEWEDRVLLEHRNPADAAAALDRTVQSCNLRLWRLRSGQVPMPTVGD
;
A
#
# COMPACT_ATOMS: atom_id res chain seq x y z
N MET A 1 -16.21 42.14 3.93
CA MET A 1 -16.75 41.12 4.84
C MET A 1 -16.28 39.80 4.28
N ALA A 2 -15.59 38.97 5.07
CA ALA A 2 -15.24 37.60 4.63
C ALA A 2 -16.56 36.80 4.56
N GLU A 3 -16.90 36.31 3.37
CA GLU A 3 -17.97 35.32 3.22
C GLU A 3 -17.64 34.16 4.18
N HIS A 4 -18.58 33.84 5.07
CA HIS A 4 -18.46 32.67 5.93
C HIS A 4 -18.36 31.43 5.03
N GLU A 5 -17.24 30.72 5.12
CA GLU A 5 -17.17 29.38 4.52
C GLU A 5 -18.32 28.52 5.12
N PRO A 6 -19.06 27.77 4.29
CA PRO A 6 -20.13 26.93 4.80
C PRO A 6 -19.58 25.88 5.75
N SER A 7 -20.16 25.80 6.94
CA SER A 7 -19.85 24.71 7.86
C SER A 7 -20.37 23.39 7.27
N ALA A 8 -19.52 22.40 7.14
CA ALA A 8 -19.86 21.09 6.58
C ALA A 8 -19.49 19.97 7.57
N PRO A 9 -20.31 19.74 8.62
CA PRO A 9 -20.02 18.77 9.67
C PRO A 9 -19.83 17.33 9.16
N GLN A 10 -20.44 16.99 8.03
CA GLN A 10 -20.31 15.67 7.39
C GLN A 10 -19.04 15.51 6.55
N PHE A 11 -18.34 16.62 6.27
CA PHE A 11 -17.09 16.54 5.51
C PHE A 11 -16.08 15.66 6.25
N MET A 12 -15.51 14.68 5.53
CA MET A 12 -14.59 13.68 6.08
C MET A 12 -15.21 12.81 7.19
N ASP A 13 -16.49 12.50 7.10
CA ASP A 13 -17.04 11.34 7.80
C ASP A 13 -16.49 10.07 7.13
N LEU A 14 -15.52 9.43 7.76
CA LEU A 14 -14.82 8.29 7.19
C LEU A 14 -15.63 6.99 7.18
N SER A 15 -16.86 6.98 7.72
CA SER A 15 -17.81 5.89 7.51
C SER A 15 -18.36 5.88 6.09
N VAL A 16 -18.34 7.04 5.41
CA VAL A 16 -18.69 7.21 3.99
C VAL A 16 -17.53 6.72 3.12
N PRO A 17 -17.78 5.76 2.20
CA PRO A 17 -16.73 5.13 1.37
C PRO A 17 -15.83 6.12 0.63
N GLU A 18 -16.41 7.15 0.02
CA GLU A 18 -15.69 8.15 -0.78
C GLU A 18 -14.75 8.99 0.09
N TYR A 19 -15.18 9.38 1.30
CA TYR A 19 -14.32 10.12 2.23
C TYR A 19 -13.23 9.24 2.83
N ALA A 20 -13.51 7.97 3.12
CA ALA A 20 -12.49 7.03 3.55
C ALA A 20 -11.41 6.82 2.46
N TYR A 21 -11.84 6.66 1.20
CA TYR A 21 -10.94 6.58 0.07
C TYR A 21 -10.08 7.85 -0.08
N MET A 22 -10.73 9.01 -0.12
CA MET A 22 -10.05 10.29 -0.22
C MET A 22 -9.04 10.47 0.91
N PHE A 23 -9.40 10.12 2.14
CA PHE A 23 -8.50 10.23 3.29
C PHE A 23 -7.28 9.31 3.17
N GLY A 24 -7.47 8.05 2.76
CA GLY A 24 -6.40 7.10 2.50
C GLY A 24 -5.44 7.59 1.41
N PHE A 25 -5.98 8.16 0.34
CA PHE A 25 -5.21 8.78 -0.74
C PHE A 25 -4.40 9.99 -0.25
N LEU A 26 -5.03 10.89 0.52
CA LEU A 26 -4.38 12.07 1.10
C LEU A 26 -3.28 11.72 2.11
N GLN A 27 -3.46 10.66 2.90
CA GLN A 27 -2.41 10.18 3.79
C GLN A 27 -1.18 9.66 3.02
N ALA A 28 -1.34 9.12 1.83
CA ALA A 28 -0.24 8.73 0.96
C ALA A 28 0.35 9.94 0.23
N ASP A 29 -0.34 10.53 -0.72
CA ASP A 29 0.18 11.56 -1.64
C ASP A 29 -0.12 13.01 -1.23
N GLY A 30 -1.06 13.27 -0.32
CA GLY A 30 -1.41 14.64 0.08
C GLY A 30 -0.29 15.32 0.88
N HIS A 31 -0.15 16.62 0.72
CA HIS A 31 0.73 17.48 1.51
C HIS A 31 -0.09 18.52 2.26
N LEU A 32 -0.11 18.40 3.59
CA LEU A 32 -0.80 19.35 4.46
C LEU A 32 0.17 20.35 5.05
N GLN A 33 0.01 21.61 4.66
CA GLN A 33 0.82 22.72 5.16
C GLN A 33 0.06 23.49 6.24
N GLN A 34 0.73 23.72 7.38
CA GLN A 34 0.21 24.56 8.44
C GLN A 34 0.20 26.03 8.01
N GLY A 35 -0.77 26.81 8.47
CA GLY A 35 -0.84 28.25 8.24
C GLY A 35 -2.12 28.84 8.84
N VAL A 36 -2.06 30.11 9.23
CA VAL A 36 -3.20 30.84 9.78
C VAL A 36 -4.17 31.19 8.66
N GLY A 37 -5.46 30.99 8.87
CA GLY A 37 -6.51 31.27 7.89
C GLY A 37 -6.21 30.57 6.56
N ARG A 38 -6.25 31.30 5.45
CA ARG A 38 -6.01 30.77 4.09
C ARG A 38 -4.53 30.64 3.70
N LYS A 39 -3.58 31.00 4.57
CA LYS A 39 -2.14 30.92 4.26
C LYS A 39 -1.58 29.49 4.26
N GLY A 40 -2.25 28.52 4.91
CA GLY A 40 -1.94 27.11 4.79
C GLY A 40 -2.72 26.47 3.66
N LYS A 41 -2.27 25.29 3.21
CA LYS A 41 -2.95 24.54 2.15
C LYS A 41 -2.81 23.03 2.32
N LEU A 42 -3.78 22.30 1.82
CA LEU A 42 -3.64 20.92 1.41
C LEU A 42 -3.40 20.90 -0.10
N SER A 43 -2.47 20.10 -0.55
CA SER A 43 -2.25 19.88 -1.99
C SER A 43 -1.99 18.40 -2.30
N VAL A 44 -2.44 17.96 -3.47
CA VAL A 44 -2.13 16.68 -4.06
C VAL A 44 -1.69 16.90 -5.49
N GLU A 45 -0.54 16.37 -5.87
CA GLU A 45 -0.04 16.43 -7.25
C GLU A 45 0.05 15.01 -7.80
N ILE A 46 -0.61 14.76 -8.95
CA ILE A 46 -0.61 13.47 -9.64
C ILE A 46 -0.41 13.66 -11.14
N SER A 47 -0.17 12.57 -11.86
CA SER A 47 -0.13 12.61 -13.34
C SER A 47 -1.49 13.09 -13.88
N VAL A 48 -1.49 13.97 -14.90
CA VAL A 48 -2.71 14.47 -15.54
C VAL A 48 -3.62 13.36 -16.08
N ARG A 49 -3.07 12.21 -16.41
CA ARG A 49 -3.86 11.03 -16.85
C ARG A 49 -4.86 10.53 -15.81
N ASP A 50 -4.62 10.84 -14.54
CA ASP A 50 -5.45 10.43 -13.42
C ASP A 50 -6.27 11.63 -12.86
N ILE A 51 -6.39 12.75 -13.61
CA ILE A 51 -7.00 14.01 -13.16
C ILE A 51 -8.43 13.86 -12.66
N GLU A 52 -9.17 12.87 -13.16
CA GLU A 52 -10.57 12.65 -12.78
C GLU A 52 -10.72 12.41 -11.29
N ILE A 53 -9.73 11.78 -10.64
CA ILE A 53 -9.78 11.57 -9.19
C ILE A 53 -9.70 12.90 -8.42
N LEU A 54 -8.96 13.88 -8.93
CA LEU A 54 -8.89 15.21 -8.33
C LEU A 54 -10.19 15.99 -8.53
N ARG A 55 -10.88 15.80 -9.67
CA ARG A 55 -12.21 16.36 -9.92
C ARG A 55 -13.24 15.78 -8.94
N GLU A 56 -13.17 14.48 -8.66
CA GLU A 56 -14.00 13.85 -7.63
C GLU A 56 -13.67 14.38 -6.23
N PHE A 57 -12.40 14.59 -5.89
CA PHE A 57 -12.02 15.21 -4.62
C PHE A 57 -12.56 16.63 -4.50
N GLN A 58 -12.53 17.40 -5.60
CA GLN A 58 -13.13 18.73 -5.64
C GLN A 58 -14.65 18.68 -5.46
N ARG A 59 -15.34 17.75 -6.12
CA ARG A 59 -16.80 17.55 -6.01
C ARG A 59 -17.22 17.17 -4.59
N LEU A 60 -16.45 16.30 -3.93
CA LEU A 60 -16.70 15.83 -2.56
C LEU A 60 -16.39 16.90 -1.51
N THR A 61 -15.67 17.95 -1.86
CA THR A 61 -15.20 18.98 -0.94
C THR A 61 -16.17 20.16 -0.94
N PRO A 62 -16.83 20.48 0.21
CA PRO A 62 -17.80 21.59 0.27
C PRO A 62 -17.14 22.96 0.33
N TYR A 63 -15.82 23.02 0.34
CA TYR A 63 -15.03 24.24 0.41
C TYR A 63 -14.42 24.57 -0.95
N ASN A 64 -14.17 25.87 -1.22
CA ASN A 64 -13.50 26.30 -2.44
C ASN A 64 -12.12 25.64 -2.58
N SER A 65 -11.92 24.96 -3.70
CA SER A 65 -10.66 24.32 -4.07
C SER A 65 -10.36 24.52 -5.55
N THR A 66 -9.12 24.36 -5.95
CA THR A 66 -8.69 24.58 -7.33
C THR A 66 -7.93 23.37 -7.86
N ILE A 67 -8.07 23.12 -9.16
CA ILE A 67 -7.24 22.20 -9.91
C ILE A 67 -6.45 23.01 -10.93
N SER A 68 -5.14 22.83 -10.97
CA SER A 68 -4.25 23.46 -11.94
C SER A 68 -3.35 22.40 -12.57
N GLU A 69 -2.99 22.57 -13.82
CA GLU A 69 -2.06 21.71 -14.53
C GLU A 69 -0.69 22.37 -14.62
N ARG A 70 0.34 21.54 -14.55
CA ARG A 70 1.74 21.98 -14.67
C ARG A 70 2.52 21.02 -15.55
N THR A 71 3.15 21.56 -16.60
CA THR A 71 4.06 20.81 -17.45
C THR A 71 5.50 21.16 -17.09
N ARG A 72 6.36 20.13 -16.94
CA ARG A 72 7.78 20.25 -16.65
C ARG A 72 8.57 19.13 -17.31
N SER A 73 9.85 19.40 -17.59
CA SER A 73 10.82 18.34 -17.92
C SER A 73 11.23 17.59 -16.64
N THR A 74 11.43 16.29 -16.75
CA THR A 74 11.91 15.43 -15.65
C THR A 74 13.10 14.59 -16.14
N ASN A 75 13.84 13.99 -15.21
CA ASN A 75 14.96 13.10 -15.55
C ASN A 75 14.52 11.82 -16.30
N PHE A 76 13.22 11.56 -16.39
CA PHE A 76 12.66 10.34 -17.01
C PHE A 76 11.82 10.61 -18.26
N ALA A 77 11.46 11.89 -18.51
CA ALA A 77 10.66 12.28 -19.66
C ALA A 77 10.91 13.76 -20.00
N GLU A 78 11.02 14.07 -21.31
CA GLU A 78 11.19 15.45 -21.81
C GLU A 78 10.00 16.32 -21.42
N THR A 79 8.80 15.73 -21.37
CA THR A 79 7.57 16.42 -21.00
C THR A 79 6.75 15.55 -20.04
N HIS A 80 6.51 16.06 -18.84
CA HIS A 80 5.61 15.45 -17.84
C HIS A 80 4.58 16.48 -17.40
N THR A 81 3.29 16.20 -17.64
CA THR A 81 2.19 17.04 -17.18
C THR A 81 1.57 16.42 -15.94
N SER A 82 1.50 17.20 -14.87
CA SER A 82 0.83 16.87 -13.61
C SER A 82 -0.35 17.78 -13.38
N ALA A 83 -1.36 17.29 -12.66
CA ALA A 83 -2.47 18.04 -12.14
C ALA A 83 -2.32 18.18 -10.63
N ILE A 84 -2.61 19.39 -10.10
CA ILE A 84 -2.49 19.73 -8.69
C ILE A 84 -3.85 20.19 -8.18
N TRP A 85 -4.42 19.45 -7.22
CA TRP A 85 -5.57 19.93 -6.46
C TRP A 85 -5.10 20.65 -5.19
N THR A 86 -5.70 21.81 -4.90
CA THR A 86 -5.34 22.65 -3.76
C THR A 86 -6.59 23.10 -3.00
N LEU A 87 -6.55 22.94 -1.68
CA LEU A 87 -7.60 23.33 -0.74
C LEU A 87 -6.99 24.20 0.38
N CYS A 88 -7.49 25.44 0.54
CA CYS A 88 -6.95 26.40 1.51
C CYS A 88 -7.82 26.60 2.76
N SER A 89 -9.02 26.04 2.83
CA SER A 89 -9.92 26.16 3.99
C SER A 89 -9.22 25.73 5.29
N LEU A 90 -9.26 26.59 6.30
CA LEU A 90 -8.70 26.30 7.62
C LEU A 90 -9.49 25.17 8.30
N GLU A 91 -10.82 25.22 8.21
CA GLU A 91 -11.72 24.21 8.80
C GLU A 91 -11.41 22.81 8.22
N ALA A 92 -11.35 22.68 6.88
CA ALA A 92 -11.02 21.43 6.23
C ALA A 92 -9.64 20.90 6.63
N ARG A 93 -8.62 21.76 6.69
CA ARG A 93 -7.26 21.39 7.07
C ARG A 93 -7.18 20.94 8.53
N THR A 94 -7.90 21.62 9.42
CA THR A 94 -8.00 21.25 10.83
C THR A 94 -8.65 19.90 10.99
N LYS A 95 -9.79 19.67 10.35
CA LYS A 95 -10.50 18.38 10.35
C LYS A 95 -9.61 17.22 9.88
N LEU A 96 -8.91 17.41 8.77
CA LEU A 96 -7.98 16.39 8.23
C LEU A 96 -6.81 16.11 9.19
N ASN A 97 -6.29 17.15 9.85
CA ASN A 97 -5.23 16.97 10.83
C ASN A 97 -5.69 16.21 12.08
N GLU A 98 -6.89 16.52 12.59
CA GLU A 98 -7.52 15.82 13.71
C GLU A 98 -7.78 14.34 13.39
N LEU A 99 -8.15 14.03 12.15
CA LEU A 99 -8.32 12.65 11.68
C LEU A 99 -7.00 11.88 11.52
N GLY A 100 -5.85 12.56 11.59
CA GLY A 100 -4.54 11.92 11.54
C GLY A 100 -3.76 12.13 10.24
N LEU A 101 -4.01 13.23 9.50
CA LEU A 101 -3.13 13.69 8.43
C LEU A 101 -2.17 14.75 9.00
N PRO A 102 -0.89 14.43 9.27
CA PRO A 102 0.03 15.36 9.92
C PRO A 102 0.40 16.53 9.03
N TYR A 103 0.64 17.69 9.64
CA TYR A 103 1.29 18.81 8.97
C TYR A 103 2.74 18.49 8.60
N GLY A 104 3.16 18.93 7.41
CA GLY A 104 4.53 18.80 6.93
C GLY A 104 4.95 17.37 6.61
N ARG A 105 6.11 16.94 7.11
CA ARG A 105 6.64 15.57 6.84
C ARG A 105 5.82 14.51 7.56
N LYS A 106 5.10 13.71 6.81
CA LYS A 106 4.10 12.76 7.30
C LYS A 106 4.44 11.27 7.15
N SER A 107 5.27 10.90 6.17
CA SER A 107 5.41 9.52 5.67
C SER A 107 5.64 8.45 6.74
N LYS A 108 6.40 8.76 7.81
CA LYS A 108 6.62 7.83 8.93
C LYS A 108 5.60 7.99 10.08
N LYS A 109 4.81 9.08 10.07
CA LYS A 109 3.93 9.46 11.18
C LYS A 109 2.47 9.05 10.96
N VAL A 110 2.05 8.84 9.69
CA VAL A 110 0.66 8.46 9.37
C VAL A 110 0.31 7.14 10.04
N THR A 111 -0.91 7.06 10.54
CA THR A 111 -1.51 5.86 11.12
C THR A 111 -2.90 5.68 10.54
N PRO A 112 -3.45 4.47 10.51
CA PRO A 112 -4.87 4.30 10.22
C PRO A 112 -5.72 5.18 11.12
N PRO A 113 -6.90 5.66 10.64
CA PRO A 113 -7.81 6.47 11.45
C PRO A 113 -8.15 5.81 12.78
N ARG A 114 -8.39 6.64 13.81
CA ARG A 114 -8.80 6.18 15.15
C ARG A 114 -10.30 6.30 15.39
N VAL A 115 -11.02 6.84 14.41
CA VAL A 115 -12.50 6.91 14.37
C VAL A 115 -13.02 5.71 13.58
N GLU A 116 -14.34 5.50 13.55
CA GLU A 116 -14.96 4.55 12.65
C GLU A 116 -14.75 4.94 11.19
N PHE A 117 -14.43 3.99 10.32
CA PHE A 117 -14.15 4.25 8.91
C PHE A 117 -14.33 3.01 8.03
N SER A 118 -14.62 3.23 6.74
CA SER A 118 -14.63 2.17 5.74
C SER A 118 -13.21 1.69 5.45
N ARG A 119 -12.87 0.52 5.99
CA ARG A 119 -11.50 -0.03 5.95
C ARG A 119 -11.03 -0.35 4.55
N ARG A 120 -11.91 -0.94 3.73
CA ARG A 120 -11.60 -1.30 2.35
C ARG A 120 -11.34 -0.07 1.49
N ASP A 121 -12.17 0.97 1.64
CA ASP A 121 -12.07 2.20 0.86
C ASP A 121 -10.83 3.00 1.25
N TYR A 122 -10.54 3.10 2.54
CA TYR A 122 -9.30 3.69 3.05
C TYR A 122 -8.05 3.00 2.47
N LEU A 123 -8.02 1.67 2.49
CA LEU A 123 -6.89 0.90 1.94
C LEU A 123 -6.78 1.05 0.43
N ARG A 124 -7.91 1.06 -0.31
CA ARG A 124 -7.92 1.34 -1.74
C ARG A 124 -7.34 2.71 -2.05
N GLY A 125 -7.73 3.76 -1.32
CA GLY A 125 -7.17 5.09 -1.48
C GLY A 125 -5.65 5.11 -1.29
N GLY A 126 -5.13 4.46 -0.26
CA GLY A 126 -3.69 4.32 -0.04
C GLY A 126 -2.97 3.52 -1.13
N ILE A 127 -3.58 2.44 -1.64
CA ILE A 127 -3.03 1.64 -2.74
C ILE A 127 -3.09 2.41 -4.06
N ASP A 128 -4.14 3.18 -4.30
CA ASP A 128 -4.24 4.02 -5.49
C ASP A 128 -3.17 5.11 -5.52
N ALA A 129 -2.83 5.68 -4.40
CA ALA A 129 -1.74 6.63 -4.30
C ALA A 129 -0.35 5.95 -4.40
N ASP A 130 0.02 5.13 -3.42
CA ASP A 130 1.38 4.60 -3.21
C ASP A 130 1.53 3.10 -3.54
N GLY A 131 0.56 2.47 -4.19
CA GLY A 131 0.58 1.05 -4.49
C GLY A 131 0.63 0.73 -5.98
N SER A 132 0.61 -0.57 -6.27
CA SER A 132 0.51 -1.09 -7.64
C SER A 132 -0.42 -2.30 -7.70
N VAL A 133 -1.16 -2.40 -8.79
CA VAL A 133 -2.09 -3.49 -9.09
C VAL A 133 -1.80 -3.99 -10.50
N GLY A 134 -1.75 -5.30 -10.72
CA GLY A 134 -1.49 -5.86 -12.05
C GLY A 134 -0.98 -7.30 -12.02
N HIS A 135 -0.23 -7.64 -13.05
CA HIS A 135 0.39 -8.95 -13.21
C HIS A 135 1.92 -8.84 -13.21
N THR A 136 2.58 -9.79 -12.57
CA THR A 136 4.05 -9.90 -12.61
C THR A 136 4.51 -10.30 -14.02
N GLY A 137 5.82 -10.23 -14.31
CA GLY A 137 6.39 -10.70 -15.58
C GLY A 137 6.10 -12.19 -15.87
N HIS A 138 5.71 -12.98 -14.86
CA HIS A 138 5.27 -14.38 -15.03
C HIS A 138 3.75 -14.52 -15.11
N GLY A 139 3.00 -13.43 -15.29
CA GLY A 139 1.55 -13.44 -15.40
C GLY A 139 0.80 -13.67 -14.08
N PHE A 140 1.46 -13.60 -12.91
CA PHE A 140 0.75 -13.77 -11.63
C PHE A 140 0.12 -12.47 -11.17
N PRO A 141 -1.15 -12.48 -10.72
CA PRO A 141 -1.78 -11.35 -10.05
C PRO A 141 -0.92 -10.81 -8.92
N PHE A 142 -0.84 -9.49 -8.81
CA PHE A 142 -0.25 -8.87 -7.63
C PHE A 142 -0.94 -7.57 -7.25
N ILE A 143 -0.95 -7.28 -5.95
CA ILE A 143 -1.27 -5.98 -5.37
C ILE A 143 -0.18 -5.66 -4.36
N SER A 144 0.34 -4.44 -4.42
CA SER A 144 1.38 -3.97 -3.50
C SER A 144 1.07 -2.59 -2.95
N LEU A 145 1.63 -2.33 -1.78
CA LEU A 145 1.67 -1.00 -1.16
C LEU A 145 3.11 -0.70 -0.76
N THR A 146 3.56 0.50 -1.09
CA THR A 146 4.82 1.06 -0.62
C THR A 146 4.52 2.08 0.47
N THR A 147 5.12 1.95 1.65
CA THR A 147 4.88 2.90 2.75
C THR A 147 6.08 3.00 3.69
N ALA A 148 6.34 4.20 4.20
CA ALA A 148 7.32 4.41 5.27
C ALA A 148 6.70 4.21 6.68
N SER A 149 5.37 4.15 6.79
CA SER A 149 4.66 3.95 8.05
C SER A 149 4.58 2.49 8.44
N THR A 150 5.13 2.15 9.61
CA THR A 150 4.97 0.82 10.21
C THR A 150 3.50 0.53 10.54
N ALA A 151 2.76 1.53 11.04
CA ALA A 151 1.37 1.35 11.44
C ALA A 151 0.47 1.00 10.24
N VAL A 152 0.61 1.73 9.11
CA VAL A 152 -0.13 1.45 7.87
C VAL A 152 0.25 0.08 7.30
N GLY A 153 1.55 -0.24 7.28
CA GLY A 153 2.03 -1.54 6.79
C GLY A 153 1.50 -2.72 7.60
N VAL A 154 1.52 -2.63 8.94
CA VAL A 154 0.95 -3.66 9.84
C VAL A 154 -0.55 -3.76 9.66
N TYR A 155 -1.24 -2.61 9.50
CA TYR A 155 -2.68 -2.58 9.30
C TYR A 155 -3.09 -3.32 8.02
N LEU A 156 -2.43 -3.05 6.89
CA LEU A 156 -2.66 -3.78 5.64
C LEU A 156 -2.42 -5.29 5.83
N CYS A 157 -1.34 -5.68 6.48
CA CYS A 157 -1.04 -7.10 6.70
C CYS A 157 -2.11 -7.81 7.54
N ARG A 158 -2.63 -7.14 8.58
CA ARG A 158 -3.75 -7.66 9.39
C ARG A 158 -5.03 -7.79 8.58
N TYR A 159 -5.36 -6.76 7.80
CA TYR A 159 -6.55 -6.77 6.95
C TYR A 159 -6.50 -7.93 5.96
N VAL A 160 -5.40 -8.07 5.22
CA VAL A 160 -5.24 -9.15 4.24
C VAL A 160 -5.22 -10.53 4.88
N ARG A 161 -4.64 -10.67 6.08
CA ARG A 161 -4.68 -11.93 6.82
C ARG A 161 -6.10 -12.33 7.19
N LEU A 162 -6.92 -11.40 7.64
CA LEU A 162 -8.34 -11.67 7.96
C LEU A 162 -9.13 -12.04 6.71
N LEU A 163 -8.87 -11.37 5.59
CA LEU A 163 -9.58 -11.60 4.33
C LEU A 163 -9.18 -12.91 3.63
N THR A 164 -7.90 -13.26 3.66
CA THR A 164 -7.34 -14.31 2.79
C THR A 164 -6.63 -15.44 3.53
N GLY A 165 -6.37 -15.27 4.83
CA GLY A 165 -5.51 -16.18 5.61
C GLY A 165 -4.01 -15.99 5.33
N ALA A 166 -3.62 -15.14 4.37
CA ALA A 166 -2.22 -14.98 3.99
C ALA A 166 -1.45 -14.15 5.02
N GLU A 167 -0.47 -14.77 5.66
CA GLU A 167 0.43 -14.09 6.59
C GLU A 167 1.63 -13.45 5.87
N ARG A 168 1.99 -12.25 6.31
CA ARG A 168 3.19 -11.57 5.83
C ARG A 168 3.93 -10.87 6.96
N LEU A 169 5.24 -11.10 7.02
CA LEU A 169 6.14 -10.31 7.83
C LEU A 169 6.65 -9.14 6.99
N ILE A 170 6.55 -7.94 7.54
CA ILE A 170 7.08 -6.74 6.90
C ILE A 170 8.52 -6.49 7.40
N LYS A 171 9.40 -6.16 6.47
CA LYS A 171 10.77 -5.74 6.75
C LYS A 171 11.05 -4.46 5.97
N ARG A 172 11.68 -3.50 6.62
CA ARG A 172 12.16 -2.29 5.95
C ARG A 172 13.23 -2.64 4.93
N ASN A 173 13.15 -2.01 3.77
CA ASN A 173 14.22 -2.06 2.79
C ASN A 173 15.47 -1.38 3.39
N ALA A 174 16.62 -2.02 3.28
CA ALA A 174 17.89 -1.49 3.82
C ALA A 174 18.32 -0.19 3.11
N ARG A 175 17.96 -0.03 1.82
CA ARG A 175 18.36 1.13 1.02
C ARG A 175 17.70 2.43 1.45
N ASP A 176 16.39 2.40 1.73
CA ASP A 176 15.58 3.62 1.92
C ASP A 176 14.69 3.56 3.18
N GLY A 177 14.71 2.46 3.91
CA GLY A 177 13.92 2.27 5.12
C GLY A 177 12.41 2.19 4.90
N ILE A 178 11.95 1.92 3.66
CA ILE A 178 10.56 1.83 3.25
C ILE A 178 10.09 0.37 3.28
N TYR A 179 8.81 0.15 3.52
CA TYR A 179 8.17 -1.16 3.38
C TYR A 179 7.59 -1.31 1.98
N ASN A 180 7.96 -2.40 1.29
CA ASN A 180 7.32 -2.87 0.07
C ASN A 180 6.52 -4.13 0.39
N ILE A 181 5.19 -3.98 0.51
CA ILE A 181 4.28 -5.05 0.91
C ILE A 181 3.53 -5.50 -0.34
N SER A 182 3.77 -6.73 -0.78
CA SER A 182 3.14 -7.25 -1.99
C SER A 182 2.47 -8.59 -1.71
N TYR A 183 1.26 -8.75 -2.18
CA TYR A 183 0.52 -10.00 -2.23
C TYR A 183 0.43 -10.45 -3.67
N VAL A 184 0.49 -11.77 -3.90
CA VAL A 184 0.49 -12.37 -5.25
C VAL A 184 -0.48 -13.54 -5.32
N LYS A 185 -0.92 -13.90 -6.53
CA LYS A 185 -1.80 -15.03 -6.79
C LYS A 185 -3.17 -14.87 -6.09
N GLU A 186 -3.74 -15.92 -5.51
CA GLU A 186 -5.06 -15.91 -4.88
C GLU A 186 -5.26 -14.81 -3.82
N PRO A 187 -4.30 -14.54 -2.91
CA PRO A 187 -4.43 -13.40 -2.00
C PRO A 187 -4.57 -12.06 -2.73
N ALA A 188 -3.88 -11.86 -3.85
CA ALA A 188 -4.02 -10.64 -4.65
C ALA A 188 -5.38 -10.57 -5.35
N MET A 189 -5.88 -11.68 -5.90
CA MET A 189 -7.21 -11.73 -6.50
C MET A 189 -8.31 -11.39 -5.48
N ARG A 190 -8.28 -12.04 -4.30
CA ARG A 190 -9.27 -11.77 -3.25
C ARG A 190 -9.20 -10.34 -2.76
N LEU A 191 -7.98 -9.81 -2.57
CA LEU A 191 -7.78 -8.42 -2.18
C LEU A 191 -8.27 -7.46 -3.27
N GLY A 192 -8.04 -7.76 -4.55
CA GLY A 192 -8.54 -6.96 -5.67
C GLY A 192 -10.06 -6.91 -5.71
N ALA A 193 -10.72 -8.05 -5.63
CA ALA A 193 -12.18 -8.13 -5.60
C ALA A 193 -12.81 -7.40 -4.39
N GLU A 194 -12.15 -7.44 -3.23
CA GLU A 194 -12.60 -6.74 -2.02
C GLU A 194 -12.45 -5.22 -2.15
N LEU A 195 -11.31 -4.75 -2.65
CA LEU A 195 -11.00 -3.32 -2.69
C LEU A 195 -11.64 -2.62 -3.88
N TYR A 196 -11.71 -3.26 -5.05
CA TYR A 196 -12.18 -2.67 -6.31
C TYR A 196 -13.54 -3.25 -6.72
N TYR A 197 -14.57 -2.89 -5.98
CA TYR A 197 -15.95 -3.30 -6.24
C TYR A 197 -16.66 -2.35 -7.23
N PRO A 198 -17.75 -2.77 -7.88
CA PRO A 198 -18.48 -1.93 -8.83
C PRO A 198 -18.95 -0.61 -8.20
N GLY A 199 -18.70 0.49 -8.90
CA GLY A 199 -19.13 1.84 -8.49
C GLY A 199 -18.25 2.48 -7.39
N CYS A 200 -17.18 1.83 -6.94
CA CYS A 200 -16.25 2.44 -5.98
C CYS A 200 -15.43 3.56 -6.63
N LEU A 201 -15.10 4.59 -5.83
CA LEU A 201 -14.17 5.63 -6.24
C LEU A 201 -12.75 5.06 -6.33
N SER A 202 -12.11 5.15 -7.49
CA SER A 202 -10.78 4.56 -7.73
C SER A 202 -10.07 5.23 -8.91
N LEU A 203 -8.76 5.04 -9.04
CA LEU A 203 -8.05 5.33 -10.28
C LEU A 203 -8.47 4.32 -11.35
N GLU A 204 -9.03 4.81 -12.47
CA GLU A 204 -9.58 3.96 -13.54
C GLU A 204 -8.59 2.89 -14.02
N ARG A 205 -7.31 3.25 -14.20
CA ARG A 205 -6.27 2.29 -14.61
C ARG A 205 -6.04 1.17 -13.59
N LYS A 206 -6.20 1.44 -12.28
CA LYS A 206 -6.06 0.44 -11.22
C LYS A 206 -7.31 -0.40 -11.06
N GLN A 207 -8.49 0.21 -11.27
CA GLN A 207 -9.75 -0.53 -11.38
C GLN A 207 -9.67 -1.57 -12.50
N ARG A 208 -9.31 -1.13 -13.72
CA ARG A 208 -9.14 -2.06 -14.86
C ARG A 208 -8.10 -3.15 -14.59
N ALA A 209 -6.99 -2.79 -13.94
CA ALA A 209 -5.99 -3.76 -13.55
C ALA A 209 -6.54 -4.76 -12.51
N ALA A 210 -7.30 -4.31 -11.51
CA ALA A 210 -7.93 -5.17 -10.53
C ALA A 210 -8.97 -6.11 -11.16
N ASP A 211 -9.78 -5.62 -12.08
CA ASP A 211 -10.75 -6.42 -12.83
C ASP A 211 -10.04 -7.55 -13.60
N SER A 212 -8.88 -7.27 -14.19
CA SER A 212 -8.08 -8.27 -14.89
C SER A 212 -7.51 -9.37 -13.98
N LEU A 213 -7.35 -9.11 -12.67
CA LEU A 213 -6.87 -10.15 -11.74
C LEU A 213 -7.88 -11.29 -11.58
N ALA A 214 -9.18 -10.99 -11.71
CA ALA A 214 -10.25 -11.98 -11.54
C ALA A 214 -10.22 -13.11 -12.60
N THR A 215 -9.60 -12.84 -13.76
CA THR A 215 -9.50 -13.82 -14.85
C THR A 215 -8.38 -14.84 -14.63
N TRP A 216 -7.50 -14.63 -13.67
CA TRP A 216 -6.38 -15.54 -13.44
C TRP A 216 -6.83 -16.84 -12.78
N ALA A 217 -6.42 -17.94 -13.35
CA ALA A 217 -6.57 -19.27 -12.76
C ALA A 217 -5.18 -19.87 -12.46
N ARG A 218 -5.09 -20.59 -11.36
CA ARG A 218 -3.84 -21.29 -11.03
C ARG A 218 -3.53 -22.34 -12.11
N PRO A 219 -2.35 -22.30 -12.74
CA PRO A 219 -1.97 -23.31 -13.72
C PRO A 219 -2.02 -24.73 -13.15
N ALA A 220 -2.47 -25.70 -13.95
CA ALA A 220 -2.46 -27.11 -13.59
C ALA A 220 -1.04 -27.54 -13.20
N GLY A 221 -0.92 -28.28 -12.11
CA GLY A 221 0.39 -28.71 -11.58
C GLY A 221 1.13 -27.68 -10.72
N MET A 222 0.69 -26.41 -10.66
CA MET A 222 1.27 -25.44 -9.72
C MET A 222 0.82 -25.77 -8.29
N LYS A 223 1.70 -26.37 -7.51
CA LYS A 223 1.42 -26.71 -6.10
C LYS A 223 1.16 -25.46 -5.27
N ILE A 224 0.17 -25.54 -4.37
CA ILE A 224 0.02 -24.60 -3.26
C ILE A 224 1.10 -25.00 -2.25
N SER A 225 2.26 -24.34 -2.33
CA SER A 225 3.31 -24.58 -1.34
C SER A 225 3.14 -23.54 -0.24
N PRO A 226 2.63 -23.86 0.95
CA PRO A 226 2.73 -22.97 2.08
C PRO A 226 4.22 -22.67 2.27
N LYS A 227 4.58 -21.37 2.41
CA LYS A 227 5.97 -21.02 2.75
C LYS A 227 6.27 -21.57 4.14
N ARG A 228 6.75 -22.80 4.18
CA ARG A 228 7.15 -23.47 5.40
C ARG A 228 8.37 -22.72 5.96
N ARG A 229 8.22 -22.09 7.12
CA ARG A 229 9.32 -21.40 7.81
C ARG A 229 10.39 -22.43 8.15
N TRP A 230 11.65 -22.01 8.03
CA TRP A 230 12.77 -22.78 8.53
C TRP A 230 12.75 -22.76 10.04
N LYS A 231 12.84 -23.93 10.64
CA LYS A 231 12.97 -24.13 12.08
C LYS A 231 14.43 -24.41 12.40
N GLU A 232 14.86 -24.10 13.60
CA GLU A 232 16.25 -24.28 14.04
C GLU A 232 16.73 -25.73 13.90
N TRP A 233 15.89 -26.70 14.22
CA TRP A 233 16.22 -28.11 14.03
C TRP A 233 16.42 -28.48 12.54
N GLU A 234 15.69 -27.85 11.63
CA GLU A 234 15.88 -28.07 10.18
C GLU A 234 17.22 -27.46 9.72
N ASP A 235 17.66 -26.35 10.32
CA ASP A 235 18.96 -25.77 10.05
C ASP A 235 20.09 -26.67 10.53
N ARG A 236 19.93 -27.36 11.68
CA ARG A 236 20.89 -28.36 12.18
C ARG A 236 21.00 -29.54 11.22
N VAL A 237 19.87 -30.15 10.84
CA VAL A 237 19.84 -31.25 9.86
C VAL A 237 20.47 -30.82 8.53
N LEU A 238 20.17 -29.60 8.06
CA LEU A 238 20.74 -29.07 6.82
C LEU A 238 22.28 -28.93 6.89
N LEU A 239 22.84 -28.58 8.06
CA LEU A 239 24.28 -28.43 8.26
C LEU A 239 25.00 -29.77 8.46
N GLU A 240 24.32 -30.78 8.96
CA GLU A 240 24.85 -32.15 9.13
C GLU A 240 25.03 -32.86 7.78
N HIS A 241 24.14 -32.58 6.82
CA HIS A 241 24.23 -33.16 5.50
C HIS A 241 25.27 -32.45 4.62
N ARG A 242 26.23 -33.23 4.07
CA ARG A 242 27.22 -32.68 3.11
C ARG A 242 26.62 -32.29 1.77
N ASN A 243 25.56 -33.01 1.36
CA ASN A 243 24.87 -32.78 0.09
C ASN A 243 23.48 -32.16 0.33
N PRO A 244 23.17 -30.99 -0.27
CA PRO A 244 21.86 -30.37 -0.15
C PRO A 244 20.70 -31.23 -0.67
N ALA A 245 20.93 -32.17 -1.57
CA ALA A 245 19.91 -33.08 -2.07
C ALA A 245 19.46 -34.09 -0.99
N ASP A 246 20.39 -34.61 -0.20
CA ASP A 246 20.09 -35.52 0.90
C ASP A 246 19.35 -34.81 2.04
N ALA A 247 19.80 -33.57 2.37
CA ALA A 247 19.06 -32.71 3.30
C ALA A 247 17.65 -32.38 2.81
N ALA A 248 17.46 -32.16 1.51
CA ALA A 248 16.16 -31.90 0.93
C ALA A 248 15.20 -33.09 1.09
N ALA A 249 15.67 -34.29 0.88
CA ALA A 249 14.91 -35.53 1.10
C ALA A 249 14.55 -35.71 2.59
N ALA A 250 15.53 -35.53 3.49
CA ALA A 250 15.34 -35.67 4.93
C ALA A 250 14.35 -34.63 5.51
N LEU A 251 14.32 -33.44 4.95
CA LEU A 251 13.50 -32.32 5.44
C LEU A 251 12.19 -32.13 4.69
N ASP A 252 11.90 -32.98 3.69
CA ASP A 252 10.76 -32.78 2.77
C ASP A 252 10.73 -31.34 2.22
N ARG A 253 11.88 -30.88 1.72
CA ARG A 253 12.05 -29.56 1.11
C ARG A 253 12.62 -29.71 -0.30
N THR A 254 12.55 -28.60 -1.09
CA THR A 254 13.21 -28.59 -2.40
C THR A 254 14.73 -28.39 -2.23
N VAL A 255 15.51 -29.00 -3.10
CA VAL A 255 16.98 -28.81 -3.16
C VAL A 255 17.34 -27.31 -3.27
N GLN A 256 16.60 -26.55 -4.07
CA GLN A 256 16.79 -25.12 -4.21
C GLN A 256 16.55 -24.37 -2.89
N SER A 257 15.53 -24.76 -2.11
CA SER A 257 15.27 -24.18 -0.78
C SER A 257 16.40 -24.46 0.18
N CYS A 258 16.94 -25.68 0.18
CA CYS A 258 18.08 -26.10 1.01
C CYS A 258 19.36 -25.34 0.61
N ASN A 259 19.67 -25.22 -0.67
CA ASN A 259 20.81 -24.46 -1.16
C ASN A 259 20.76 -22.99 -0.72
N LEU A 260 19.60 -22.34 -0.92
CA LEU A 260 19.40 -20.94 -0.54
C LEU A 260 19.51 -20.74 0.98
N ARG A 261 18.98 -21.69 1.78
CA ARG A 261 19.05 -21.62 3.23
C ARG A 261 20.48 -21.79 3.72
N LEU A 262 21.19 -22.75 3.17
CA LEU A 262 22.59 -23.03 3.48
C LEU A 262 23.50 -21.82 3.16
N TRP A 263 23.28 -21.21 2.01
CA TRP A 263 23.98 -19.98 1.66
C TRP A 263 23.71 -18.84 2.66
N ARG A 264 22.43 -18.66 3.09
CA ARG A 264 22.07 -17.63 4.08
C ARG A 264 22.69 -17.87 5.45
N LEU A 265 22.77 -19.12 5.90
CA LEU A 265 23.47 -19.49 7.14
C LEU A 265 24.95 -19.16 7.03
N ARG A 266 25.63 -19.59 5.96
CA ARG A 266 27.07 -19.36 5.74
C ARG A 266 27.42 -17.89 5.53
N SER A 267 26.52 -17.10 4.96
CA SER A 267 26.71 -15.65 4.75
C SER A 267 26.29 -14.78 5.95
N GLY A 268 25.88 -15.38 7.07
CA GLY A 268 25.44 -14.64 8.26
C GLY A 268 24.12 -13.89 8.10
N GLN A 269 23.37 -14.11 7.01
CA GLN A 269 22.04 -13.49 6.81
C GLN A 269 20.96 -14.10 7.71
N VAL A 270 21.25 -15.25 8.29
CA VAL A 270 20.42 -15.94 9.28
C VAL A 270 21.36 -16.41 10.39
N PRO A 271 20.97 -16.29 11.66
CA PRO A 271 21.79 -16.79 12.75
C PRO A 271 22.01 -18.30 12.61
N MET A 272 23.21 -18.76 12.96
CA MET A 272 23.52 -20.19 13.06
C MET A 272 22.66 -20.80 14.17
N PRO A 273 22.19 -22.06 13.99
CA PRO A 273 21.47 -22.76 15.05
C PRO A 273 22.38 -22.92 16.27
N THR A 274 21.81 -22.75 17.46
CA THR A 274 22.52 -23.01 18.71
C THR A 274 22.88 -24.49 18.78
N VAL A 275 24.14 -24.78 19.13
CA VAL A 275 24.56 -26.16 19.45
C VAL A 275 23.81 -26.52 20.73
N GLY A 276 22.82 -27.37 20.65
CA GLY A 276 22.15 -27.91 21.84
C GLY A 276 23.13 -28.79 22.57
N ASP A 277 23.27 -28.56 23.88
CA ASP A 277 23.93 -29.48 24.80
C ASP A 277 23.26 -30.85 24.80
#